data_bbc65f8f7213dc88905d928220577147
#
_entry.id   bbc65f8f7213dc88905d928220577147
#
_cell.length_a   1.000
_cell.length_b   1.000
_cell.length_c   1.000
_cell.angle_alpha   90.00
_cell.angle_beta   90.00
_cell.angle_gamma   90.00
#
_symmetry.space_group_name_H-M   'P 1'
#
loop_
_entity.id
_entity.type
_entity.pdbx_description
1 polymer ?
#
loop_
_entity_poly.entity_id
_entity_poly.type
_entity_poly.pdbx_seq_one_letter_code
_entity_poly.pdbx_strand_id
1 'polypeptide(L)'
;QNENGIKAAVLNLQGRVFMEPVDCPFRRAEKDLETILARTPLVIIDFHAEATSEKQALAWFLDGRISALIGTHTHIQTADDRILPKGTAYISDVGMAGGFDSVIGMKPEQAVSRFLTGRPQKFEPANEGLILGAVLIEIDSQTGKALSLKREMMIEDSLED
;
A
#
# COMPACT_ATOMS: atom_id res chain seq x y z
N GLN A 1 11.42 -15.83 2.85
CA GLN A 1 11.12 -17.26 3.05
C GLN A 1 10.76 -17.46 4.52
N ASN A 2 9.63 -18.11 4.79
CA ASN A 2 9.24 -18.44 6.16
C ASN A 2 9.90 -19.75 6.64
N GLU A 3 9.63 -20.14 7.91
CA GLU A 3 10.17 -21.37 8.53
C GLU A 3 9.76 -22.66 7.78
N ASN A 4 8.64 -22.65 7.05
CA ASN A 4 8.15 -23.77 6.24
C ASN A 4 8.71 -23.79 4.81
N GLY A 5 9.66 -22.94 4.49
CA GLY A 5 10.28 -22.85 3.16
C GLY A 5 9.44 -22.15 2.10
N ILE A 6 8.27 -21.58 2.45
CA ILE A 6 7.42 -20.82 1.52
C ILE A 6 8.12 -19.51 1.17
N LYS A 7 8.27 -19.27 -0.13
CA LYS A 7 8.85 -18.02 -0.66
C LYS A 7 7.72 -17.09 -1.11
N ALA A 8 7.82 -15.82 -0.76
CA ALA A 8 7.01 -14.75 -1.31
C ALA A 8 7.92 -13.68 -1.91
N ALA A 9 7.45 -13.01 -2.94
CA ALA A 9 8.11 -11.86 -3.53
C ALA A 9 7.35 -10.58 -3.19
N VAL A 10 8.07 -9.53 -2.89
CA VAL A 10 7.55 -8.17 -2.77
C VAL A 10 8.18 -7.33 -3.85
N LEU A 11 7.37 -6.63 -4.63
CA LEU A 11 7.80 -5.71 -5.67
C LEU A 11 7.27 -4.31 -5.32
N ASN A 12 8.18 -3.36 -5.09
CA ASN A 12 7.80 -1.97 -4.91
C ASN A 12 7.86 -1.24 -6.25
N LEU A 13 6.77 -0.54 -6.60
CA LEU A 13 6.64 0.26 -7.81
C LEU A 13 6.15 1.67 -7.46
N GLN A 14 6.51 2.65 -8.29
CA GLN A 14 6.03 4.02 -8.18
C GLN A 14 5.13 4.38 -9.35
N GLY A 15 4.01 5.08 -9.04
CA GLY A 15 3.14 5.71 -10.02
C GLY A 15 3.75 6.94 -10.69
N ARG A 16 3.09 7.43 -11.74
CA ARG A 16 3.56 8.60 -12.52
C ARG A 16 2.57 9.76 -12.51
N VAL A 17 1.29 9.47 -12.24
CA VAL A 17 0.24 10.50 -12.30
C VAL A 17 0.37 11.40 -11.08
N PHE A 18 0.63 12.68 -11.31
CA PHE A 18 0.90 13.72 -10.29
C PHE A 18 2.14 13.46 -9.42
N MET A 19 3.09 12.65 -9.92
CA MET A 19 4.33 12.30 -9.23
C MET A 19 5.54 12.59 -10.12
N GLU A 20 6.75 12.41 -9.56
CA GLU A 20 7.98 12.52 -10.33
C GLU A 20 8.00 11.52 -11.50
N PRO A 21 8.53 11.94 -12.67
CA PRO A 21 8.55 11.10 -13.85
C PRO A 21 9.49 9.90 -13.66
N VAL A 22 8.93 8.70 -13.80
CA VAL A 22 9.64 7.42 -13.78
C VAL A 22 9.23 6.56 -14.96
N ASP A 23 9.91 5.45 -15.18
CA ASP A 23 9.52 4.45 -16.17
C ASP A 23 8.11 3.89 -15.89
N CYS A 24 7.45 3.39 -16.95
CA CYS A 24 6.09 2.91 -16.87
C CYS A 24 5.95 1.74 -15.88
N PRO A 25 5.21 1.89 -14.76
CA PRO A 25 5.07 0.83 -13.76
C PRO A 25 4.36 -0.42 -14.30
N PHE A 26 3.46 -0.27 -15.26
CA PHE A 26 2.78 -1.39 -15.90
C PHE A 26 3.76 -2.28 -16.68
N ARG A 27 4.59 -1.68 -17.53
CA ARG A 27 5.62 -2.42 -18.29
C ARG A 27 6.70 -2.99 -17.39
N ARG A 28 7.03 -2.27 -16.32
CA ARG A 28 8.00 -2.72 -15.35
C ARG A 28 7.50 -3.94 -14.59
N ALA A 29 6.23 -3.90 -14.14
CA ALA A 29 5.58 -5.04 -13.49
C ALA A 29 5.59 -6.28 -14.41
N GLU A 30 5.18 -6.15 -15.68
CA GLU A 30 5.19 -7.28 -16.62
C GLU A 30 6.56 -7.93 -16.72
N LYS A 31 7.58 -7.12 -16.94
CA LYS A 31 8.97 -7.60 -17.11
C LYS A 31 9.49 -8.32 -15.86
N ASP A 32 9.24 -7.76 -14.68
CA ASP A 32 9.73 -8.36 -13.44
C ASP A 32 8.95 -9.63 -13.07
N LEU A 33 7.63 -9.64 -13.33
CA LEU A 33 6.79 -10.81 -13.08
C LEU A 33 7.20 -12.05 -13.87
N GLU A 34 7.74 -11.93 -15.08
CA GLU A 34 8.28 -13.07 -15.84
C GLU A 34 9.33 -13.85 -15.03
N THR A 35 10.20 -13.13 -14.33
CA THR A 35 11.26 -13.75 -13.51
C THR A 35 10.76 -14.19 -12.14
N ILE A 36 9.86 -13.42 -11.54
CA ILE A 36 9.35 -13.68 -10.19
C ILE A 36 8.46 -14.93 -10.18
N LEU A 37 7.51 -15.02 -11.11
CA LEU A 37 6.55 -16.12 -11.20
C LEU A 37 7.20 -17.48 -11.49
N ALA A 38 8.39 -17.50 -12.10
CA ALA A 38 9.20 -18.70 -12.23
C ALA A 38 9.73 -19.26 -10.89
N ARG A 39 9.65 -18.47 -9.80
CA ARG A 39 10.22 -18.79 -8.48
C ARG A 39 9.15 -18.97 -7.41
N THR A 40 8.06 -18.24 -7.50
CA THR A 40 6.95 -18.27 -6.54
C THR A 40 5.68 -17.68 -7.15
N PRO A 41 4.49 -18.28 -6.87
CA PRO A 41 3.22 -17.66 -7.21
C PRO A 41 2.80 -16.56 -6.24
N LEU A 42 3.47 -16.44 -5.07
CA LEU A 42 3.13 -15.48 -4.02
C LEU A 42 3.82 -14.15 -4.31
N VAL A 43 3.08 -13.22 -4.90
CA VAL A 43 3.61 -11.90 -5.29
C VAL A 43 2.74 -10.80 -4.71
N ILE A 44 3.36 -9.93 -3.92
CA ILE A 44 2.73 -8.73 -3.38
C ILE A 44 3.37 -7.51 -4.06
N ILE A 45 2.55 -6.61 -4.58
CA ILE A 45 3.02 -5.32 -5.10
C ILE A 45 2.64 -4.24 -4.10
N ASP A 46 3.65 -3.52 -3.60
CA ASP A 46 3.51 -2.22 -2.95
C ASP A 46 3.57 -1.15 -4.04
N PHE A 47 2.44 -0.48 -4.29
CA PHE A 47 2.34 0.53 -5.34
C PHE A 47 2.19 1.93 -4.75
N HIS A 48 3.33 2.62 -4.68
CA HIS A 48 3.42 3.98 -4.18
C HIS A 48 2.98 4.98 -5.26
N ALA A 49 1.73 5.43 -5.20
CA ALA A 49 1.13 6.28 -6.22
C ALA A 49 0.11 7.26 -5.63
N GLU A 50 0.04 8.48 -6.19
CA GLU A 50 -0.98 9.47 -5.82
C GLU A 50 -2.36 9.10 -6.35
N ALA A 51 -2.46 8.84 -7.66
CA ALA A 51 -3.76 8.68 -8.31
C ALA A 51 -4.41 7.32 -8.04
N THR A 52 -5.58 7.33 -7.39
CA THR A 52 -6.40 6.13 -7.16
C THR A 52 -6.71 5.38 -8.46
N SER A 53 -6.99 6.12 -9.55
CA SER A 53 -7.25 5.50 -10.86
C SER A 53 -6.06 4.74 -11.42
N GLU A 54 -4.83 5.22 -11.21
CA GLU A 54 -3.61 4.52 -11.63
C GLU A 54 -3.41 3.24 -10.80
N LYS A 55 -3.66 3.30 -9.47
CA LYS A 55 -3.64 2.13 -8.58
C LYS A 55 -4.64 1.07 -9.02
N GLN A 56 -5.89 1.47 -9.25
CA GLN A 56 -6.93 0.56 -9.73
C GLN A 56 -6.58 -0.04 -11.09
N ALA A 57 -6.14 0.77 -12.04
CA ALA A 57 -5.79 0.30 -13.37
C ALA A 57 -4.67 -0.75 -13.33
N LEU A 58 -3.63 -0.55 -12.51
CA LEU A 58 -2.56 -1.54 -12.36
C LEU A 58 -3.06 -2.83 -11.71
N ALA A 59 -3.94 -2.73 -10.71
CA ALA A 59 -4.54 -3.90 -10.07
C ALA A 59 -5.39 -4.73 -11.07
N TRP A 60 -6.24 -4.10 -11.86
CA TRP A 60 -7.00 -4.78 -12.92
C TRP A 60 -6.13 -5.37 -14.01
N PHE A 61 -5.07 -4.67 -14.40
CA PHE A 61 -4.11 -5.16 -15.39
C PHE A 61 -3.38 -6.43 -14.95
N LEU A 62 -3.14 -6.56 -13.64
CA LEU A 62 -2.41 -7.69 -13.05
C LEU A 62 -3.33 -8.72 -12.38
N ASP A 63 -4.66 -8.54 -12.43
CA ASP A 63 -5.61 -9.42 -11.75
C ASP A 63 -5.43 -10.90 -12.15
N GLY A 64 -5.23 -11.75 -11.13
CA GLY A 64 -4.95 -13.17 -11.25
C GLY A 64 -3.49 -13.54 -11.56
N ARG A 65 -2.60 -12.55 -11.69
CA ARG A 65 -1.16 -12.75 -11.89
C ARG A 65 -0.33 -12.47 -10.64
N ILE A 66 -0.92 -11.80 -9.66
CA ILE A 66 -0.31 -11.46 -8.37
C ILE A 66 -1.28 -11.78 -7.23
N SER A 67 -0.75 -11.96 -6.03
CA SER A 67 -1.56 -12.23 -4.84
C SER A 67 -2.25 -10.97 -4.33
N ALA A 68 -1.53 -9.84 -4.30
CA ALA A 68 -2.06 -8.59 -3.81
C ALA A 68 -1.39 -7.38 -4.45
N LEU A 69 -2.17 -6.28 -4.62
CA LEU A 69 -1.68 -4.94 -4.85
C LEU A 69 -2.13 -4.06 -3.70
N ILE A 70 -1.16 -3.53 -2.96
CA ILE A 70 -1.35 -2.66 -1.81
C ILE A 70 -0.89 -1.26 -2.19
N GLY A 71 -1.82 -0.31 -2.23
CA GLY A 71 -1.50 1.08 -2.47
C GLY A 71 -0.93 1.76 -1.23
N THR A 72 -0.04 2.71 -1.47
CA THR A 72 0.57 3.59 -0.46
C THR A 72 0.66 5.02 -0.99
N HIS A 73 1.09 5.97 -0.22
CA HIS A 73 1.34 7.38 -0.51
C HIS A 73 0.43 8.35 0.23
N THR A 74 -0.89 8.13 0.26
CA THR A 74 -1.84 9.14 0.79
C THR A 74 -1.86 9.20 2.31
N HIS A 75 -1.31 8.19 2.98
CA HIS A 75 -1.28 8.03 4.43
C HIS A 75 -2.64 7.77 5.08
N ILE A 76 -3.73 7.71 4.31
CA ILE A 76 -5.10 7.47 4.81
C ILE A 76 -5.57 6.10 4.34
N GLN A 77 -5.88 5.21 5.28
CA GLN A 77 -6.42 3.89 4.94
C GLN A 77 -7.76 4.04 4.23
N THR A 78 -7.84 3.53 3.00
CA THR A 78 -9.06 3.59 2.18
C THR A 78 -10.02 2.44 2.48
N ALA A 79 -11.28 2.58 2.08
CA ALA A 79 -12.35 1.61 2.34
C ALA A 79 -12.76 0.82 1.08
N ASP A 80 -11.84 0.67 0.12
CA ASP A 80 -12.08 -0.01 -1.15
C ASP A 80 -11.40 -1.39 -1.23
N ASP A 81 -11.06 -1.94 -0.06
CA ASP A 81 -10.49 -3.27 0.10
C ASP A 81 -11.38 -4.35 -0.47
N ARG A 82 -10.84 -5.19 -1.35
CA ARG A 82 -11.58 -6.27 -2.01
C ARG A 82 -10.65 -7.30 -2.64
N ILE A 83 -11.23 -8.45 -2.99
CA ILE A 83 -10.58 -9.42 -3.88
C ILE A 83 -11.17 -9.21 -5.29
N LEU A 84 -10.30 -9.02 -6.27
CA LEU A 84 -10.66 -8.89 -7.68
C LEU A 84 -11.11 -10.24 -8.26
N PRO A 85 -11.85 -10.27 -9.38
CA PRO A 85 -12.50 -11.48 -9.89
C PRO A 85 -11.58 -12.67 -10.16
N LYS A 86 -10.29 -12.45 -10.45
CA LYS A 86 -9.33 -13.54 -10.70
C LYS A 86 -8.49 -13.89 -9.47
N GLY A 87 -8.75 -13.27 -8.30
CA GLY A 87 -8.18 -13.64 -7.02
C GLY A 87 -7.04 -12.74 -6.52
N THR A 88 -6.85 -11.54 -7.06
CA THR A 88 -5.90 -10.56 -6.52
C THR A 88 -6.55 -9.73 -5.42
N ALA A 89 -5.96 -9.68 -4.23
CA ALA A 89 -6.36 -8.73 -3.17
C ALA A 89 -5.95 -7.30 -3.55
N TYR A 90 -6.80 -6.33 -3.24
CA TYR A 90 -6.56 -4.94 -3.58
C TYR A 90 -7.06 -3.98 -2.50
N ILE A 91 -6.25 -2.95 -2.23
CA ILE A 91 -6.64 -1.74 -1.49
C ILE A 91 -5.88 -0.56 -2.09
N SER A 92 -6.54 0.59 -2.25
CA SER A 92 -5.88 1.76 -2.87
C SER A 92 -4.91 2.48 -1.93
N ASP A 93 -5.09 2.41 -0.62
CA ASP A 93 -4.07 2.86 0.34
C ASP A 93 -4.21 2.13 1.68
N VAL A 94 -3.11 1.60 2.18
CA VAL A 94 -3.06 0.88 3.45
C VAL A 94 -3.06 1.82 4.66
N GLY A 95 -2.82 3.10 4.45
CA GLY A 95 -2.64 4.10 5.50
C GLY A 95 -1.18 4.24 5.96
N MET A 96 -1.00 4.70 7.17
CA MET A 96 0.32 4.99 7.74
C MET A 96 0.51 4.34 9.11
N ALA A 97 1.76 4.31 9.56
CA ALA A 97 2.14 4.20 10.95
C ALA A 97 2.61 5.58 11.42
N GLY A 98 1.95 6.18 12.42
CA GLY A 98 2.30 7.53 12.88
C GLY A 98 1.26 8.16 13.79
N GLY A 99 1.42 9.45 14.10
CA GLY A 99 0.48 10.19 14.94
C GLY A 99 -0.89 10.34 14.28
N PHE A 100 -1.95 9.98 15.00
CA PHE A 100 -3.34 10.12 14.53
C PHE A 100 -3.79 11.58 14.54
N ASP A 101 -3.50 12.29 15.64
CA ASP A 101 -3.81 13.71 15.79
C ASP A 101 -2.83 14.57 14.98
N SER A 102 -2.94 14.49 13.67
CA SER A 102 -1.98 15.04 12.73
C SER A 102 -2.60 15.41 11.37
N VAL A 103 -1.83 16.08 10.53
CA VAL A 103 -2.13 16.17 9.11
C VAL A 103 -1.23 15.19 8.38
N ILE A 104 -1.77 14.02 8.08
CA ILE A 104 -1.06 12.88 7.42
C ILE A 104 0.29 12.55 8.08
N GLY A 105 0.34 12.59 9.42
CA GLY A 105 1.53 12.29 10.22
C GLY A 105 2.37 13.50 10.63
N MET A 106 2.05 14.72 10.14
CA MET A 106 2.78 15.96 10.46
C MET A 106 2.01 16.81 11.46
N LYS A 107 2.72 17.59 12.29
CA LYS A 107 2.12 18.51 13.25
C LYS A 107 1.12 19.47 12.58
N PRO A 108 -0.13 19.57 13.06
CA PRO A 108 -1.20 20.31 12.39
C PRO A 108 -0.88 21.79 12.16
N GLU A 109 -0.25 22.45 13.14
CA GLU A 109 0.04 23.90 13.09
C GLU A 109 0.95 24.25 11.90
N GLN A 110 1.94 23.40 11.62
CA GLN A 110 2.88 23.59 10.53
C GLN A 110 2.22 23.37 9.17
N ALA A 111 1.38 22.32 9.06
CA ALA A 111 0.63 22.04 7.85
C ALA A 111 -0.39 23.14 7.55
N VAL A 112 -1.18 23.55 8.53
CA VAL A 112 -2.15 24.66 8.41
C VAL A 112 -1.46 25.96 8.02
N SER A 113 -0.35 26.31 8.69
CA SER A 113 0.43 27.52 8.37
C SER A 113 0.93 27.53 6.92
N ARG A 114 1.40 26.37 6.41
CA ARG A 114 1.82 26.24 5.01
C ARG A 114 0.67 26.50 4.03
N PHE A 115 -0.50 25.92 4.27
CA PHE A 115 -1.66 26.12 3.40
C PHE A 115 -2.18 27.57 3.45
N LEU A 116 -2.21 28.20 4.63
CA LEU A 116 -2.66 29.58 4.78
C LEU A 116 -1.71 30.61 4.15
N THR A 117 -0.40 30.37 4.24
CA THR A 117 0.59 31.39 3.84
C THR A 117 1.25 31.12 2.49
N GLY A 118 1.18 29.87 1.98
CA GLY A 118 1.93 29.43 0.79
C GLY A 118 3.45 29.40 1.00
N ARG A 119 3.95 29.65 2.22
CA ARG A 119 5.39 29.67 2.53
C ARG A 119 5.93 28.29 2.87
N PRO A 120 7.16 27.95 2.47
CA PRO A 120 7.82 26.74 2.92
C PRO A 120 7.82 26.64 4.45
N GLN A 121 7.49 25.45 4.97
CA GLN A 121 7.53 25.11 6.39
C GLN A 121 8.41 23.88 6.59
N LYS A 122 9.18 23.87 7.68
CA LYS A 122 9.84 22.63 8.12
C LYS A 122 8.81 21.80 8.86
N PHE A 123 8.47 20.65 8.32
CA PHE A 123 7.55 19.71 8.95
C PHE A 123 8.27 18.86 10.01
N GLU A 124 7.55 18.63 11.10
CA GLU A 124 7.93 17.68 12.15
C GLU A 124 6.84 16.62 12.30
N PRO A 125 7.20 15.34 12.51
CA PRO A 125 6.22 14.30 12.79
C PRO A 125 5.40 14.62 14.04
N ALA A 126 4.11 14.26 14.02
CA ALA A 126 3.27 14.21 15.21
C ALA A 126 3.55 12.91 15.96
N ASN A 127 3.57 13.00 17.31
CA ASN A 127 3.95 11.86 18.17
C ASN A 127 2.81 11.44 19.13
N GLU A 128 1.63 12.04 18.99
CA GLU A 128 0.49 11.76 19.88
C GLU A 128 -0.55 10.89 19.18
N GLY A 129 -1.20 10.01 19.94
CA GLY A 129 -2.24 9.12 19.44
C GLY A 129 -1.71 8.20 18.33
N LEU A 130 -0.70 7.38 18.58
CA LEU A 130 -0.07 6.57 17.54
C LEU A 130 -1.06 5.56 16.95
N ILE A 131 -1.03 5.46 15.62
CA ILE A 131 -1.81 4.47 14.86
C ILE A 131 -0.91 3.64 13.96
N LEU A 132 -1.37 2.44 13.66
CA LEU A 132 -0.84 1.58 12.61
C LEU A 132 -1.97 1.14 11.69
N GLY A 133 -1.99 1.65 10.47
CA GLY A 133 -2.79 1.11 9.38
C GLY A 133 -2.13 -0.13 8.79
N ALA A 134 -2.88 -1.23 8.71
CA ALA A 134 -2.38 -2.50 8.18
C ALA A 134 -3.47 -3.25 7.41
N VAL A 135 -3.06 -4.25 6.65
CA VAL A 135 -3.96 -5.24 6.04
C VAL A 135 -3.48 -6.65 6.35
N LEU A 136 -4.40 -7.51 6.69
CA LEU A 136 -4.18 -8.94 6.82
C LEU A 136 -4.73 -9.64 5.57
N ILE A 137 -3.89 -10.41 4.89
CA ILE A 137 -4.26 -11.10 3.65
C ILE A 137 -3.96 -12.59 3.82
N GLU A 138 -4.98 -13.41 3.67
CA GLU A 138 -4.78 -14.86 3.51
C GLU A 138 -4.60 -15.20 2.05
N ILE A 139 -3.57 -15.97 1.74
CA ILE A 139 -3.21 -16.33 0.37
C ILE A 139 -3.01 -17.84 0.30
N ASP A 140 -3.63 -18.47 -0.69
CA ASP A 140 -3.38 -19.88 -1.03
C ASP A 140 -1.94 -20.03 -1.55
N SER A 141 -1.13 -20.77 -0.82
CA SER A 141 0.31 -20.91 -1.10
C SER A 141 0.63 -21.67 -2.40
N GLN A 142 -0.31 -22.42 -2.94
CA GLN A 142 -0.13 -23.19 -4.17
C GLN A 142 -0.49 -22.36 -5.41
N THR A 143 -1.56 -21.59 -5.32
CA THR A 143 -2.09 -20.83 -6.45
C THR A 143 -1.68 -19.36 -6.46
N GLY A 144 -1.25 -18.83 -5.31
CA GLY A 144 -0.99 -17.40 -5.13
C GLY A 144 -2.25 -16.54 -5.03
N LYS A 145 -3.46 -17.11 -5.05
CA LYS A 145 -4.71 -16.36 -4.97
C LYS A 145 -5.02 -15.93 -3.55
N ALA A 146 -5.48 -14.70 -3.38
CA ALA A 146 -6.00 -14.23 -2.11
C ALA A 146 -7.34 -14.91 -1.78
N LEU A 147 -7.46 -15.35 -0.54
CA LEU A 147 -8.66 -15.97 0.04
C LEU A 147 -9.46 -14.97 0.86
N SER A 148 -8.77 -14.11 1.60
CA SER A 148 -9.38 -13.02 2.36
C SER A 148 -8.48 -11.79 2.41
N LEU A 149 -9.10 -10.64 2.62
CA LEU A 149 -8.42 -9.36 2.86
C LEU A 149 -9.20 -8.64 3.97
N LYS A 150 -8.51 -8.23 5.02
CA LYS A 150 -9.08 -7.50 6.14
C LYS A 150 -8.22 -6.28 6.46
N ARG A 151 -8.85 -5.11 6.56
CA ARG A 151 -8.20 -3.91 7.08
C ARG A 151 -8.09 -4.00 8.60
N GLU A 152 -6.96 -3.56 9.10
CA GLU A 152 -6.71 -3.41 10.53
C GLU A 152 -6.24 -1.98 10.78
N MET A 153 -6.74 -1.37 11.86
CA MET A 153 -6.24 -0.10 12.38
C MET A 153 -6.03 -0.29 13.88
N MET A 154 -4.79 -0.27 14.29
CA MET A 154 -4.39 -0.37 15.69
C MET A 154 -4.14 1.04 16.21
N ILE A 155 -4.68 1.38 17.36
CA ILE A 155 -4.48 2.66 18.05
C ILE A 155 -3.75 2.36 19.35
N GLU A 156 -2.81 3.20 19.77
CA GLU A 156 -1.93 2.98 20.93
C GLU A 156 -2.71 2.63 22.20
N ASP A 157 -3.81 3.33 22.48
CA ASP A 157 -4.66 3.09 23.65
C ASP A 157 -5.34 1.69 23.65
N SER A 158 -5.36 0.99 22.51
CA SER A 158 -5.92 -0.36 22.40
C SER A 158 -4.89 -1.48 22.61
N LEU A 159 -3.63 -1.13 22.86
CA LEU A 159 -2.53 -2.08 23.07
C LEU A 159 -2.20 -2.31 24.56
N GLU A 160 -2.90 -1.64 25.49
CA GLU A 160 -2.68 -1.76 26.95
C GLU A 160 -3.55 -2.82 27.64
N ASP A 161 -4.31 -3.66 26.90
CA ASP A 161 -5.14 -4.75 27.46
C ASP A 161 -4.56 -6.15 27.23
#